data_3f2a921f499dd0b1310b940b3cb3b4e4
#
_entry.id   3f2a921f499dd0b1310b940b3cb3b4e4
#
_cell.length_a   1.000
_cell.length_b   1.000
_cell.length_c   1.000
_cell.angle_alpha   90.00
_cell.angle_beta   90.00
_cell.angle_gamma   90.00
#
_symmetry.space_group_name_H-M   'P 1'
#
loop_
_entity.id
_entity.type
_entity.pdbx_description
1 polymer ?
#
loop_
_entity_poly.entity_id
_entity_poly.type
_entity_poly.pdbx_seq_one_letter_code
_entity_poly.pdbx_strand_id
1 'polypeptide(L)'
;YFDTGDLGTLYNGQLVVTGRIKEVLFVAGQNHYPQDIELVLAQHAGIEIGRAAATGVRPRDAATDELLVFVLTKGDDPAPTAELARTIRRVVNERIGLVVSAVVPVRQFPKTTSGKIQRFALARDFEAGRFDEALRTLAQFEEANGTAVGTADSELEQSLLAICQAALPGR
;
A
#
# COMPACT_ATOMS: atom_id res chain seq x y z
N TYR A 1 33.65 13.24 1.52
CA TYR A 1 32.51 12.39 1.94
C TYR A 1 31.42 12.54 0.89
N PHE A 2 30.81 11.40 0.52
CA PHE A 2 29.69 11.36 -0.40
C PHE A 2 28.46 10.84 0.36
N ASP A 3 27.37 11.63 0.37
CA ASP A 3 26.09 11.20 0.93
C ASP A 3 25.36 10.35 -0.13
N THR A 4 25.23 9.06 0.14
CA THR A 4 24.55 8.12 -0.77
C THR A 4 23.04 8.16 -0.61
N GLY A 5 22.52 8.74 0.49
CA GLY A 5 21.10 8.67 0.88
C GLY A 5 20.64 7.26 1.29
N ASP A 6 21.57 6.34 1.49
CA ASP A 6 21.27 4.99 1.98
C ASP A 6 21.24 4.96 3.52
N LEU A 7 20.33 4.17 4.07
CA LEU A 7 20.25 3.85 5.49
C LEU A 7 20.95 2.52 5.75
N GLY A 8 21.66 2.44 6.86
CA GLY A 8 22.32 1.21 7.25
C GLY A 8 22.57 1.13 8.75
N THR A 9 22.87 -0.05 9.22
CA THR A 9 23.27 -0.34 10.60
C THR A 9 24.55 -1.14 10.63
N LEU A 10 25.26 -1.05 11.74
CA LEU A 10 26.42 -1.92 12.00
C LEU A 10 25.94 -3.15 12.78
N TYR A 11 26.12 -4.31 12.20
CA TYR A 11 25.85 -5.58 12.84
C TYR A 11 27.10 -6.46 12.81
N ASN A 12 27.60 -6.86 13.99
CA ASN A 12 28.85 -7.61 14.16
C ASN A 12 30.05 -7.00 13.40
N GLY A 13 30.18 -5.66 13.42
CA GLY A 13 31.25 -4.94 12.72
C GLY A 13 31.09 -4.83 11.19
N GLN A 14 30.01 -5.33 10.63
CA GLN A 14 29.69 -5.23 9.21
C GLN A 14 28.59 -4.19 8.96
N LEU A 15 28.74 -3.41 7.90
CA LEU A 15 27.69 -2.48 7.46
C LEU A 15 26.60 -3.25 6.73
N VAL A 16 25.39 -3.19 7.26
CA VAL A 16 24.17 -3.72 6.61
C VAL A 16 23.36 -2.54 6.10
N VAL A 17 23.17 -2.46 4.79
CA VAL A 17 22.28 -1.45 4.17
C VAL A 17 20.85 -1.91 4.33
N THR A 18 20.01 -1.09 4.99
CA THR A 18 18.61 -1.42 5.29
C THR A 18 17.62 -0.77 4.33
N GLY A 19 18.00 0.31 3.64
CA GLY A 19 17.12 0.99 2.70
C GLY A 19 17.66 2.34 2.25
N ARG A 20 16.76 3.18 1.72
CA ARG A 20 17.06 4.56 1.34
C ARG A 20 16.19 5.53 2.12
N ILE A 21 16.79 6.64 2.60
CA ILE A 21 16.08 7.68 3.37
C ILE A 21 14.81 8.16 2.63
N LYS A 22 14.92 8.39 1.33
CA LYS A 22 13.81 8.92 0.50
C LYS A 22 12.74 7.89 0.15
N GLU A 23 12.96 6.61 0.44
CA GLU A 23 12.01 5.53 0.17
C GLU A 23 11.31 5.04 1.44
N VAL A 24 11.74 5.49 2.63
CA VAL A 24 11.08 5.11 3.89
C VAL A 24 9.69 5.75 3.95
N LEU A 25 8.69 4.91 4.22
CA LEU A 25 7.32 5.35 4.46
C LEU A 25 7.14 5.63 5.95
N PHE A 26 6.55 6.76 6.26
CA PHE A 26 6.15 7.08 7.63
C PHE A 26 4.64 6.91 7.77
N VAL A 27 4.22 5.74 8.25
CA VAL A 27 2.80 5.38 8.38
C VAL A 27 2.49 5.01 9.83
N ALA A 28 1.39 5.49 10.36
CA ALA A 28 0.94 5.20 11.74
C ALA A 28 2.02 5.45 12.81
N GLY A 29 2.86 6.47 12.63
CA GLY A 29 3.92 6.83 13.59
C GLY A 29 5.18 5.96 13.52
N GLN A 30 5.30 5.08 12.53
CA GLN A 30 6.43 4.16 12.35
C GLN A 30 7.03 4.27 10.95
N ASN A 31 8.31 3.93 10.87
CA ASN A 31 9.02 3.83 9.60
C ASN A 31 8.87 2.42 9.03
N HIS A 32 8.43 2.36 7.77
CA HIS A 32 8.30 1.11 7.03
C HIS A 32 9.14 1.16 5.77
N TYR A 33 9.71 0.03 5.39
CA TYR A 33 10.50 -0.09 4.17
C TYR A 33 9.65 -0.74 3.06
N PRO A 34 9.58 -0.15 1.87
CA PRO A 34 8.83 -0.72 0.74
C PRO A 34 9.17 -2.18 0.46
N GLN A 35 10.46 -2.52 0.57
CA GLN A 35 10.96 -3.86 0.29
C GLN A 35 10.40 -4.90 1.26
N ASP A 36 10.19 -4.55 2.53
CA ASP A 36 9.62 -5.45 3.53
C ASP A 36 8.15 -5.74 3.23
N ILE A 37 7.40 -4.71 2.80
CA ILE A 37 6.01 -4.86 2.36
C ILE A 37 5.93 -5.75 1.12
N GLU A 38 6.78 -5.50 0.13
CA GLU A 38 6.86 -6.29 -1.11
C GLU A 38 7.23 -7.75 -0.83
N LEU A 39 8.15 -7.99 0.13
CA LEU A 39 8.51 -9.34 0.56
C LEU A 39 7.35 -10.07 1.22
N VAL A 40 6.60 -9.41 2.10
CA VAL A 40 5.39 -9.96 2.72
C VAL A 40 4.35 -10.32 1.67
N LEU A 41 4.14 -9.47 0.66
CA LEU A 41 3.25 -9.76 -0.46
C LEU A 41 3.72 -10.96 -1.28
N ALA A 42 5.02 -11.10 -1.52
CA ALA A 42 5.57 -12.24 -2.23
C ALA A 42 5.37 -13.56 -1.46
N GLN A 43 5.54 -13.53 -0.14
CA GLN A 43 5.43 -14.72 0.71
C GLN A 43 3.99 -15.14 0.99
N HIS A 44 3.04 -14.20 1.07
CA HIS A 44 1.70 -14.46 1.60
C HIS A 44 0.56 -14.13 0.64
N ALA A 45 0.79 -13.35 -0.42
CA ALA A 45 -0.22 -13.01 -1.43
C ALA A 45 0.02 -13.69 -2.78
N GLY A 46 1.05 -14.53 -2.91
CA GLY A 46 1.38 -15.24 -4.15
C GLY A 46 1.86 -14.30 -5.28
N ILE A 47 2.33 -13.12 -4.94
CA ILE A 47 2.83 -12.12 -5.91
C ILE A 47 4.32 -12.34 -6.08
N GLU A 48 4.77 -12.64 -7.30
CA GLU A 48 6.20 -12.79 -7.58
C GLU A 48 6.98 -11.50 -7.25
N ILE A 49 8.20 -11.66 -6.74
CA ILE A 49 9.10 -10.53 -6.45
C ILE A 49 9.29 -9.67 -7.71
N GLY A 50 9.16 -8.36 -7.56
CA GLY A 50 9.26 -7.40 -8.66
C GLY A 50 7.96 -7.22 -9.46
N ARG A 51 6.85 -7.86 -9.07
CA ARG A 51 5.52 -7.65 -9.64
C ARG A 51 4.62 -6.73 -8.80
N ALA A 52 5.04 -6.40 -7.59
CA ALA A 52 4.46 -5.35 -6.77
C ALA A 52 5.52 -4.32 -6.41
N ALA A 53 5.10 -3.08 -6.20
CA ALA A 53 5.93 -1.99 -5.70
C ALA A 53 5.14 -1.18 -4.67
N ALA A 54 5.63 -1.11 -3.45
CA ALA A 54 5.07 -0.28 -2.40
C ALA A 54 5.71 1.10 -2.42
N THR A 55 4.93 2.15 -2.17
CA THR A 55 5.42 3.52 -1.97
C THR A 55 4.44 4.31 -1.11
N GLY A 56 4.87 5.45 -0.60
CA GLY A 56 4.02 6.40 0.12
C GLY A 56 3.80 7.67 -0.69
N VAL A 57 2.65 8.28 -0.49
CA VAL A 57 2.38 9.67 -0.84
C VAL A 57 1.92 10.39 0.42
N ARG A 58 2.31 11.66 0.56
CA ARG A 58 1.88 12.45 1.70
C ARG A 58 0.91 13.54 1.26
N PRO A 59 -0.39 13.43 1.60
CA PRO A 59 -1.31 14.52 1.37
C PRO A 59 -0.82 15.82 2.05
N ARG A 60 -1.15 16.98 1.48
CA ARG A 60 -0.58 18.27 1.88
C ARG A 60 -0.73 18.59 3.37
N ASP A 61 -1.84 18.14 3.97
CA ASP A 61 -2.17 18.45 5.38
C ASP A 61 -2.06 17.20 6.28
N ALA A 62 -1.44 16.12 5.80
CA ALA A 62 -1.31 14.88 6.56
C ALA A 62 0.04 14.79 7.30
N ALA A 63 0.00 14.30 8.54
CA ALA A 63 1.19 14.03 9.35
C ALA A 63 1.87 12.70 8.98
N THR A 64 1.20 11.85 8.20
CA THR A 64 1.64 10.50 7.86
C THR A 64 1.47 10.23 6.36
N ASP A 65 2.24 9.29 5.83
CA ASP A 65 2.10 8.88 4.45
C ASP A 65 0.91 7.93 4.28
N GLU A 66 0.30 7.97 3.11
CA GLU A 66 -0.66 6.97 2.64
C GLU A 66 0.10 5.88 1.89
N LEU A 67 -0.14 4.62 2.27
CA LEU A 67 0.50 3.48 1.62
C LEU A 67 -0.21 3.15 0.31
N LEU A 68 0.54 3.18 -0.78
CA LEU A 68 0.12 2.73 -2.10
C LEU A 68 0.84 1.44 -2.47
N VAL A 69 0.12 0.51 -3.09
CA VAL A 69 0.71 -0.70 -3.65
C VAL A 69 0.40 -0.76 -5.14
N PHE A 70 1.43 -0.64 -5.97
CA PHE A 70 1.33 -0.81 -7.41
C PHE A 70 1.53 -2.26 -7.78
N VAL A 71 0.71 -2.79 -8.70
CA VAL A 71 0.79 -4.19 -9.14
C VAL A 71 0.78 -4.30 -10.66
N LEU A 72 1.63 -5.19 -11.19
CA LEU A 72 1.63 -5.51 -12.61
C LEU A 72 0.43 -6.38 -12.95
N THR A 73 -0.47 -5.86 -13.79
CA THR A 73 -1.65 -6.58 -14.27
C THR A 73 -1.56 -6.84 -15.77
N LYS A 74 -2.22 -7.91 -16.21
CA LYS A 74 -2.36 -8.27 -17.62
C LYS A 74 -3.83 -8.13 -18.01
N GLY A 75 -4.07 -7.57 -19.21
CA GLY A 75 -5.45 -7.37 -19.70
C GLY A 75 -6.19 -6.22 -19.00
N ASP A 76 -7.41 -5.94 -19.49
CA ASP A 76 -8.26 -4.82 -19.03
C ASP A 76 -9.41 -5.31 -18.14
N ASP A 77 -9.49 -6.61 -17.88
CA ASP A 77 -10.51 -7.19 -17.01
C ASP A 77 -10.25 -6.76 -15.54
N PRO A 78 -11.18 -6.04 -14.91
CA PRO A 78 -11.04 -5.59 -13.54
C PRO A 78 -11.20 -6.72 -12.50
N ALA A 79 -11.83 -7.85 -12.85
CA ALA A 79 -12.16 -8.90 -11.90
C ALA A 79 -10.92 -9.51 -11.22
N PRO A 80 -9.89 -9.99 -11.96
CA PRO A 80 -8.67 -10.51 -11.32
C PRO A 80 -7.92 -9.45 -10.51
N THR A 81 -8.00 -8.19 -10.96
CA THR A 81 -7.34 -7.07 -10.28
C THR A 81 -8.03 -6.75 -8.95
N ALA A 82 -9.36 -6.79 -8.89
CA ALA A 82 -10.14 -6.58 -7.67
C ALA A 82 -9.88 -7.68 -6.63
N GLU A 83 -9.80 -8.94 -7.06
CA GLU A 83 -9.46 -10.06 -6.17
C GLU A 83 -8.03 -9.92 -5.62
N LEU A 84 -7.08 -9.55 -6.48
CA LEU A 84 -5.70 -9.30 -6.07
C LEU A 84 -5.62 -8.11 -5.09
N ALA A 85 -6.37 -7.03 -5.35
CA ALA A 85 -6.41 -5.86 -4.46
C ALA A 85 -6.94 -6.21 -3.07
N ARG A 86 -8.01 -7.02 -2.98
CA ARG A 86 -8.52 -7.53 -1.70
C ARG A 86 -7.48 -8.36 -0.96
N THR A 87 -6.80 -9.25 -1.68
CA THR A 87 -5.75 -10.09 -1.11
C THR A 87 -4.60 -9.25 -0.58
N ILE A 88 -4.15 -8.24 -1.31
CA ILE A 88 -3.10 -7.31 -0.90
C ILE A 88 -3.50 -6.56 0.37
N ARG A 89 -4.69 -5.93 0.39
CA ARG A 89 -5.19 -5.19 1.56
C ARG A 89 -5.24 -6.08 2.80
N ARG A 90 -5.79 -7.30 2.65
CA ARG A 90 -5.88 -8.27 3.75
C ARG A 90 -4.51 -8.69 4.25
N VAL A 91 -3.60 -9.11 3.36
CA VAL A 91 -2.27 -9.60 3.74
C VAL A 91 -1.45 -8.49 4.43
N VAL A 92 -1.45 -7.27 3.88
CA VAL A 92 -0.72 -6.13 4.47
C VAL A 92 -1.29 -5.80 5.86
N ASN A 93 -2.61 -5.78 6.01
CA ASN A 93 -3.24 -5.53 7.30
C ASN A 93 -2.92 -6.63 8.32
N GLU A 94 -3.11 -7.89 7.98
CA GLU A 94 -2.89 -9.04 8.88
C GLU A 94 -1.42 -9.21 9.29
N ARG A 95 -0.47 -8.92 8.40
CA ARG A 95 0.95 -9.21 8.62
C ARG A 95 1.76 -8.03 9.12
N ILE A 96 1.36 -6.82 8.75
CA ILE A 96 2.11 -5.59 9.04
C ILE A 96 1.29 -4.63 9.91
N GLY A 97 -0.04 -4.76 9.92
CA GLY A 97 -0.95 -3.84 10.62
C GLY A 97 -1.15 -2.51 9.89
N LEU A 98 -0.86 -2.45 8.59
CA LEU A 98 -1.03 -1.25 7.79
C LEU A 98 -2.31 -1.31 6.94
N VAL A 99 -2.88 -0.13 6.71
CA VAL A 99 -3.97 0.06 5.74
C VAL A 99 -3.38 0.48 4.40
N VAL A 100 -3.75 -0.22 3.34
CA VAL A 100 -3.39 0.14 1.96
C VAL A 100 -4.44 1.11 1.43
N SER A 101 -4.07 2.38 1.21
CA SER A 101 -4.96 3.43 0.73
C SER A 101 -5.42 3.17 -0.71
N ALA A 102 -4.51 2.72 -1.57
CA ALA A 102 -4.87 2.32 -2.92
C ALA A 102 -4.00 1.16 -3.43
N VAL A 103 -4.64 0.23 -4.15
CA VAL A 103 -3.95 -0.75 -4.99
C VAL A 103 -4.10 -0.29 -6.43
N VAL A 104 -2.96 0.01 -7.07
CA VAL A 104 -2.90 0.66 -8.39
C VAL A 104 -2.45 -0.34 -9.44
N PRO A 105 -3.33 -0.77 -10.37
CA PRO A 105 -2.92 -1.64 -11.47
C PRO A 105 -2.08 -0.86 -12.48
N VAL A 106 -0.94 -1.43 -12.88
CA VAL A 106 -0.07 -0.86 -13.90
C VAL A 106 0.39 -1.91 -14.89
N ARG A 107 0.71 -1.50 -16.12
CA ARG A 107 1.21 -2.40 -17.17
C ARG A 107 2.70 -2.64 -17.05
N GLN A 108 3.43 -1.64 -16.57
CA GLN A 108 4.87 -1.71 -16.40
C GLN A 108 5.31 -0.77 -15.29
N PHE A 109 6.42 -1.09 -14.65
CA PHE A 109 7.08 -0.19 -13.72
C PHE A 109 8.10 0.70 -14.42
N PRO A 110 8.19 1.99 -14.05
CA PRO A 110 9.33 2.81 -14.43
C PRO A 110 10.59 2.23 -13.78
N LYS A 111 11.64 2.02 -14.57
CA LYS A 111 12.90 1.44 -14.10
C LYS A 111 14.07 2.35 -14.43
N THR A 112 15.10 2.28 -13.59
CA THR A 112 16.41 2.88 -13.88
C THR A 112 17.13 2.09 -14.98
N THR A 113 18.23 2.63 -15.50
CA THR A 113 19.11 1.92 -16.45
C THR A 113 19.67 0.60 -15.87
N SER A 114 19.79 0.51 -14.53
CA SER A 114 20.19 -0.72 -13.83
C SER A 114 19.01 -1.67 -13.52
N GLY A 115 17.79 -1.38 -14.01
CA GLY A 115 16.63 -2.25 -13.84
C GLY A 115 15.86 -2.09 -12.50
N LYS A 116 16.27 -1.17 -11.62
CA LYS A 116 15.60 -0.93 -10.33
C LYS A 116 14.30 -0.13 -10.53
N ILE A 117 13.23 -0.52 -9.83
CA ILE A 117 11.95 0.20 -9.86
C ILE A 117 12.13 1.60 -9.27
N GLN A 118 11.63 2.60 -10.00
CA GLN A 118 11.63 4.00 -9.57
C GLN A 118 10.34 4.32 -8.81
N ARG A 119 10.28 3.99 -7.51
CA ARG A 119 9.07 4.19 -6.67
C ARG A 119 8.66 5.65 -6.59
N PHE A 120 9.61 6.58 -6.55
CA PHE A 120 9.31 8.01 -6.55
C PHE A 120 8.57 8.47 -7.82
N ALA A 121 8.85 7.84 -8.98
CA ALA A 121 8.14 8.15 -10.22
C ALA A 121 6.69 7.66 -10.18
N LEU A 122 6.45 6.49 -9.55
CA LEU A 122 5.10 5.98 -9.31
C LEU A 122 4.31 6.90 -8.39
N ALA A 123 4.90 7.34 -7.28
CA ALA A 123 4.27 8.27 -6.33
C ALA A 123 3.91 9.59 -7.03
N ARG A 124 4.86 10.22 -7.73
CA ARG A 124 4.63 11.45 -8.49
C ARG A 124 3.53 11.31 -9.55
N ASP A 125 3.52 10.20 -10.27
CA ASP A 125 2.54 9.94 -11.32
C ASP A 125 1.14 9.69 -10.73
N PHE A 126 1.06 9.13 -9.51
CA PHE A 126 -0.16 9.02 -8.73
C PHE A 126 -0.69 10.40 -8.30
N GLU A 127 0.17 11.22 -7.71
CA GLU A 127 -0.19 12.59 -7.32
C GLU A 127 -0.63 13.46 -8.52
N ALA A 128 -0.11 13.16 -9.71
CA ALA A 128 -0.52 13.81 -10.96
C ALA A 128 -1.83 13.25 -11.55
N GLY A 129 -2.52 12.30 -10.89
CA GLY A 129 -3.79 11.72 -11.32
C GLY A 129 -3.68 10.76 -12.52
N ARG A 130 -2.48 10.30 -12.87
CA ARG A 130 -2.31 9.44 -14.06
C ARG A 130 -2.98 8.07 -13.94
N PHE A 131 -3.35 7.67 -12.74
CA PHE A 131 -3.98 6.37 -12.46
C PHE A 131 -5.46 6.48 -12.11
N ASP A 132 -6.07 7.69 -12.15
CA ASP A 132 -7.44 7.94 -11.73
C ASP A 132 -8.48 7.11 -12.51
N GLU A 133 -8.25 6.90 -13.80
CA GLU A 133 -9.15 6.10 -14.64
C GLU A 133 -9.12 4.62 -14.21
N ALA A 134 -7.92 4.07 -14.01
CA ALA A 134 -7.75 2.69 -13.57
C ALA A 134 -8.33 2.46 -12.17
N LEU A 135 -8.15 3.42 -11.28
CA LEU A 135 -8.72 3.37 -9.92
C LEU A 135 -10.24 3.47 -9.94
N ARG A 136 -10.81 4.37 -10.75
CA ARG A 136 -12.28 4.47 -10.91
C ARG A 136 -12.89 3.19 -11.47
N THR A 137 -12.26 2.59 -12.48
CA THR A 137 -12.72 1.33 -13.05
C THR A 137 -12.71 0.21 -12.02
N LEU A 138 -11.65 0.12 -11.22
CA LEU A 138 -11.54 -0.88 -10.16
C LEU A 138 -12.58 -0.66 -9.06
N ALA A 139 -12.77 0.59 -8.60
CA ALA A 139 -13.75 0.94 -7.59
C ALA A 139 -15.18 0.64 -8.04
N GLN A 140 -15.56 1.01 -9.27
CA GLN A 140 -16.87 0.71 -9.83
C GLN A 140 -17.12 -0.80 -9.91
N PHE A 141 -16.10 -1.59 -10.26
CA PHE A 141 -16.23 -3.04 -10.29
C PHE A 141 -16.38 -3.62 -8.88
N GLU A 142 -15.64 -3.12 -7.90
CA GLU A 142 -15.74 -3.53 -6.49
C GLU A 142 -17.15 -3.22 -5.93
N GLU A 143 -17.70 -2.03 -6.21
CA GLU A 143 -19.04 -1.63 -5.80
C GLU A 143 -20.14 -2.51 -6.47
N ALA A 144 -20.04 -2.72 -7.77
CA ALA A 144 -21.03 -3.48 -8.54
C ALA A 144 -21.13 -4.96 -8.10
N ASN A 145 -20.03 -5.53 -7.58
CA ASN A 145 -19.99 -6.94 -7.17
C ASN A 145 -20.13 -7.15 -5.66
N GLY A 146 -20.62 -6.13 -4.93
CA GLY A 146 -20.84 -6.22 -3.48
C GLY A 146 -19.56 -6.46 -2.68
N THR A 147 -18.42 -6.23 -3.28
CA THR A 147 -17.10 -6.34 -2.66
C THR A 147 -16.65 -5.03 -2.02
N ALA A 148 -17.58 -4.10 -1.86
CA ALA A 148 -17.37 -3.00 -0.93
C ALA A 148 -17.08 -3.62 0.43
N VAL A 149 -15.86 -3.43 0.90
CA VAL A 149 -15.47 -3.60 2.29
C VAL A 149 -16.38 -2.65 3.09
N GLY A 150 -17.55 -3.09 3.48
CA GLY A 150 -18.53 -2.16 4.08
C GLY A 150 -19.76 -2.79 4.70
N THR A 151 -20.14 -4.03 4.35
CA THR A 151 -21.36 -4.59 4.94
C THR A 151 -21.11 -5.42 6.21
N ALA A 152 -19.96 -6.06 6.35
CA ALA A 152 -19.60 -6.73 7.60
C ALA A 152 -19.15 -5.72 8.68
N ASP A 153 -18.46 -4.65 8.32
CA ASP A 153 -18.10 -3.57 9.22
C ASP A 153 -19.32 -2.74 9.66
N SER A 154 -20.32 -2.55 8.77
CA SER A 154 -21.53 -1.80 9.09
C SER A 154 -22.37 -2.45 10.20
N GLU A 155 -22.51 -3.78 10.24
CA GLU A 155 -23.19 -4.48 11.34
C GLU A 155 -22.36 -4.46 12.64
N LEU A 156 -21.04 -4.58 12.51
CA LEU A 156 -20.12 -4.48 13.64
C LEU A 156 -20.04 -3.06 14.18
N GLU A 157 -19.97 -2.06 13.30
CA GLU A 157 -20.00 -0.64 13.68
C GLU A 157 -21.33 -0.26 14.31
N GLN A 158 -22.46 -0.71 13.79
CA GLN A 158 -23.77 -0.48 14.41
C GLN A 158 -23.87 -1.18 15.76
N SER A 159 -23.34 -2.40 15.90
CA SER A 159 -23.28 -3.12 17.16
C SER A 159 -22.35 -2.43 18.17
N LEU A 160 -21.18 -1.95 17.75
CA LEU A 160 -20.25 -1.19 18.57
C LEU A 160 -20.83 0.16 18.99
N LEU A 161 -21.49 0.90 18.08
CA LEU A 161 -22.18 2.13 18.39
C LEU A 161 -23.31 1.90 19.40
N ALA A 162 -24.09 0.83 19.26
CA ALA A 162 -25.13 0.47 20.21
C ALA A 162 -24.56 0.12 21.59
N ILE A 163 -23.44 -0.59 21.65
CA ILE A 163 -22.72 -0.92 22.90
C ILE A 163 -22.16 0.35 23.55
N CYS A 164 -21.54 1.23 22.77
CA CYS A 164 -21.00 2.49 23.27
C CYS A 164 -22.11 3.42 23.79
N GLN A 165 -23.25 3.50 23.10
CA GLN A 165 -24.41 4.28 23.55
C GLN A 165 -25.06 3.71 24.81
N ALA A 166 -25.07 2.38 24.96
CA ALA A 166 -25.56 1.69 26.16
C ALA A 166 -24.60 1.81 27.35
N ALA A 167 -23.30 1.92 27.10
CA ALA A 167 -22.26 2.02 28.13
C ALA A 167 -22.01 3.45 28.63
N LEU A 168 -22.46 4.47 27.89
CA LEU A 168 -22.36 5.89 28.25
C LEU A 168 -23.77 6.51 28.37
N PRO A 169 -24.53 6.22 29.45
CA PRO A 169 -25.78 6.94 29.69
C PRO A 169 -25.44 8.41 29.99
N GLY A 170 -25.88 9.26 29.11
CA GLY A 170 -25.85 10.71 29.03
C GLY A 170 -25.15 11.53 30.09
N ARG A 171 -24.28 12.40 29.65
CA ARG A 171 -24.06 13.71 30.24
C ARG A 171 -24.72 14.75 29.39
#